data_d840c6b4853c0f653aa9cb10a583d378
#
_entry.id   d840c6b4853c0f653aa9cb10a583d378
#
_cell.length_a   1.000
_cell.length_b   1.000
_cell.length_c   1.000
_cell.angle_alpha   90.00
_cell.angle_beta   90.00
_cell.angle_gamma   90.00
#
_symmetry.space_group_name_H-M   'P 1'
#
loop_
_entity.id
_entity.type
_entity.pdbx_description
1 polymer ?
#
loop_
_entity_poly.entity_id
_entity_poly.type
_entity_poly.pdbx_seq_one_letter_code
_entity_poly.pdbx_strand_id
1 'polypeptide(L)'
;WQGKKVGYIGDSITDPNCYGDNIKKYWDFLKEWLGITPFVYGISGRQWDDVPRQAEKLKKEHGGEVDAILVFMGTNDYNSSVPIGEWFTEQEEQVLSAHGEMKKMVTRKKRTPVMTQDTYRGRINIGITQLKKLFPDKQIVLLTPLHRSLANFGDKNVQPDESYQNGCGEYIDAYVQAIKEAGNIWGIPVIDF
;
A
#
# COMPACT_ATOMS: atom_id res chain seq x y z
N TRP A 1 18.36 -12.74 -5.54
CA TRP A 1 16.97 -13.09 -5.22
C TRP A 1 16.66 -14.58 -5.39
N GLN A 2 17.59 -15.35 -6.00
CA GLN A 2 17.43 -16.79 -6.21
C GLN A 2 17.03 -17.52 -4.92
N GLY A 3 15.90 -18.25 -4.96
CA GLY A 3 15.36 -19.00 -3.82
C GLY A 3 14.67 -18.17 -2.73
N LYS A 4 14.61 -16.83 -2.87
CA LYS A 4 13.90 -15.98 -1.93
C LYS A 4 12.39 -16.14 -2.04
N LYS A 5 11.70 -16.11 -0.91
CA LYS A 5 10.25 -16.25 -0.79
C LYS A 5 9.63 -14.88 -0.63
N VAL A 6 8.76 -14.49 -1.55
CA VAL A 6 8.21 -13.15 -1.61
C VAL A 6 6.68 -13.19 -1.55
N GLY A 7 6.11 -12.48 -0.57
CA GLY A 7 4.66 -12.27 -0.45
C GLY A 7 4.20 -11.15 -1.38
N TYR A 8 3.12 -11.37 -2.11
CA TYR A 8 2.51 -10.39 -3.00
C TYR A 8 1.09 -10.07 -2.52
N ILE A 9 0.89 -8.84 -2.08
CA ILE A 9 -0.38 -8.29 -1.62
C ILE A 9 -0.86 -7.29 -2.66
N GLY A 10 -2.14 -7.36 -3.05
CA GLY A 10 -2.64 -6.49 -4.09
C GLY A 10 -4.09 -6.76 -4.49
N ASP A 11 -4.45 -6.15 -5.61
CA ASP A 11 -5.77 -6.25 -6.25
C ASP A 11 -5.77 -7.19 -7.47
N SER A 12 -6.60 -6.90 -8.49
CA SER A 12 -6.71 -7.68 -9.73
C SER A 12 -5.42 -7.79 -10.54
N ILE A 13 -4.52 -6.82 -10.44
CA ILE A 13 -3.20 -6.84 -11.11
C ILE A 13 -2.33 -7.93 -10.52
N THR A 14 -2.49 -8.20 -9.23
CA THR A 14 -1.75 -9.23 -8.46
C THR A 14 -2.50 -10.57 -8.41
N ASP A 15 -3.84 -10.58 -8.48
CA ASP A 15 -4.69 -11.77 -8.32
C ASP A 15 -4.36 -12.85 -9.37
N PRO A 16 -3.94 -14.05 -8.94
CA PRO A 16 -3.63 -15.15 -9.87
C PRO A 16 -4.83 -15.63 -10.68
N ASN A 17 -6.06 -15.42 -10.19
CA ASN A 17 -7.29 -15.88 -10.83
C ASN A 17 -7.95 -14.83 -11.74
N CYS A 18 -7.41 -13.62 -11.79
CA CYS A 18 -7.96 -12.54 -12.61
C CYS A 18 -7.43 -12.63 -14.05
N TYR A 19 -8.29 -12.47 -15.04
CA TYR A 19 -8.02 -12.49 -16.49
C TYR A 19 -7.64 -13.84 -17.10
N GLY A 20 -7.86 -14.96 -16.39
CA GLY A 20 -7.67 -16.34 -16.88
C GLY A 20 -6.23 -16.85 -16.82
N ASP A 21 -6.08 -18.15 -17.02
CA ASP A 21 -4.85 -18.92 -16.77
C ASP A 21 -3.70 -18.63 -17.75
N ASN A 22 -3.98 -17.98 -18.88
CA ASN A 22 -3.00 -17.76 -19.95
C ASN A 22 -2.28 -16.40 -19.85
N ILE A 23 -2.59 -15.58 -18.85
CA ILE A 23 -1.98 -14.26 -18.68
C ILE A 23 -0.93 -14.32 -17.59
N LYS A 24 0.34 -14.21 -17.97
CA LYS A 24 1.43 -14.05 -17.02
C LYS A 24 1.30 -12.72 -16.27
N LYS A 25 1.40 -12.78 -14.96
CA LYS A 25 1.44 -11.63 -14.06
C LYS A 25 2.88 -11.17 -13.83
N TYR A 26 3.05 -9.96 -13.33
CA TYR A 26 4.38 -9.40 -13.05
C TYR A 26 5.22 -10.29 -12.11
N TRP A 27 4.60 -10.95 -11.14
CA TRP A 27 5.29 -11.86 -10.21
C TRP A 27 5.69 -13.18 -10.88
N ASP A 28 5.04 -13.62 -11.97
CA ASP A 28 5.51 -14.75 -12.79
C ASP A 28 6.82 -14.40 -13.49
N PHE A 29 6.95 -13.19 -14.05
CA PHE A 29 8.19 -12.73 -14.64
C PHE A 29 9.30 -12.62 -13.60
N LEU A 30 9.01 -12.11 -12.40
CA LEU A 30 9.99 -12.05 -11.31
C LEU A 30 10.42 -13.45 -10.87
N LYS A 31 9.50 -14.42 -10.82
CA LYS A 31 9.84 -15.82 -10.58
C LYS A 31 10.80 -16.36 -11.64
N GLU A 32 10.50 -16.14 -12.91
CA GLU A 32 11.33 -16.63 -14.02
C GLU A 32 12.71 -15.97 -14.06
N TRP A 33 12.79 -14.63 -13.90
CA TRP A 33 14.04 -13.89 -14.07
C TRP A 33 14.94 -13.90 -12.83
N LEU A 34 14.36 -13.92 -11.65
CA LEU A 34 15.08 -13.78 -10.38
C LEU A 34 15.09 -15.07 -9.55
N GLY A 35 14.36 -16.11 -9.95
CA GLY A 35 14.27 -17.37 -9.20
C GLY A 35 13.54 -17.23 -7.86
N ILE A 36 12.62 -16.27 -7.74
CA ILE A 36 11.81 -16.03 -6.56
C ILE A 36 10.73 -17.11 -6.42
N THR A 37 10.38 -17.48 -5.20
CA THR A 37 9.19 -18.28 -4.90
C THR A 37 8.07 -17.30 -4.48
N PRO A 38 7.03 -17.08 -5.31
CA PRO A 38 5.95 -16.15 -5.00
C PRO A 38 4.89 -16.77 -4.09
N PHE A 39 4.46 -16.02 -3.08
CA PHE A 39 3.27 -16.27 -2.26
C PHE A 39 2.23 -15.18 -2.54
N VAL A 40 1.24 -15.48 -3.38
CA VAL A 40 0.34 -14.49 -3.96
C VAL A 40 -0.99 -14.44 -3.22
N TYR A 41 -1.34 -13.26 -2.70
CA TYR A 41 -2.56 -13.01 -1.90
C TYR A 41 -3.46 -11.92 -2.50
N GLY A 42 -3.07 -11.35 -3.65
CA GLY A 42 -3.88 -10.39 -4.37
C GLY A 42 -5.27 -10.91 -4.70
N ILE A 43 -6.28 -10.05 -4.60
CA ILE A 43 -7.69 -10.37 -4.88
C ILE A 43 -8.30 -9.24 -5.69
N SER A 44 -8.94 -9.59 -6.81
CA SER A 44 -9.59 -8.65 -7.70
C SER A 44 -10.58 -7.72 -6.98
N GLY A 45 -10.56 -6.43 -7.32
CA GLY A 45 -11.45 -5.42 -6.77
C GLY A 45 -11.08 -4.91 -5.37
N ARG A 46 -10.03 -5.43 -4.74
CA ARG A 46 -9.65 -5.01 -3.38
C ARG A 46 -8.92 -3.67 -3.36
N GLN A 47 -9.01 -3.02 -2.21
CA GLN A 47 -8.50 -1.69 -1.89
C GLN A 47 -7.53 -1.77 -0.70
N TRP A 48 -6.93 -0.66 -0.31
CA TRP A 48 -5.99 -0.62 0.83
C TRP A 48 -6.57 -1.09 2.16
N ASP A 49 -7.88 -0.99 2.35
CA ASP A 49 -8.57 -1.52 3.54
C ASP A 49 -8.45 -3.05 3.68
N ASP A 50 -8.17 -3.77 2.59
CA ASP A 50 -7.98 -5.22 2.57
C ASP A 50 -6.54 -5.67 2.84
N VAL A 51 -5.56 -4.77 2.81
CA VAL A 51 -4.13 -5.10 3.05
C VAL A 51 -3.92 -5.80 4.40
N PRO A 52 -4.52 -5.38 5.52
CA PRO A 52 -4.39 -6.08 6.79
C PRO A 52 -4.81 -7.56 6.72
N ARG A 53 -5.95 -7.86 6.08
CA ARG A 53 -6.47 -9.23 5.94
C ARG A 53 -5.55 -10.10 5.08
N GLN A 54 -5.06 -9.57 3.95
CA GLN A 54 -4.12 -10.31 3.10
C GLN A 54 -2.79 -10.55 3.83
N ALA A 55 -2.29 -9.58 4.60
CA ALA A 55 -1.08 -9.71 5.40
C ALA A 55 -1.22 -10.76 6.52
N GLU A 56 -2.38 -10.80 7.20
CA GLU A 56 -2.67 -11.82 8.21
C GLU A 56 -2.71 -13.23 7.62
N LYS A 57 -3.32 -13.38 6.44
CA LYS A 57 -3.35 -14.65 5.73
C LYS A 57 -1.94 -15.11 5.34
N LEU A 58 -1.13 -14.21 4.75
CA LEU A 58 0.27 -14.48 4.43
C LEU A 58 1.05 -14.88 5.69
N LYS A 59 0.87 -14.16 6.81
CA LYS A 59 1.52 -14.49 8.09
C LYS A 59 1.13 -15.85 8.62
N LYS A 60 -0.14 -16.19 8.56
CA LYS A 60 -0.68 -17.46 9.03
C LYS A 60 -0.12 -18.64 8.23
N GLU A 61 -0.02 -18.51 6.92
CA GLU A 61 0.36 -19.58 6.01
C GLU A 61 1.87 -19.71 5.81
N HIS A 62 2.63 -18.59 5.84
CA HIS A 62 4.05 -18.55 5.47
C HIS A 62 4.93 -17.67 6.37
N GLY A 63 4.46 -17.24 7.53
CA GLY A 63 5.05 -16.16 8.32
C GLY A 63 6.54 -16.26 8.65
N GLY A 64 7.07 -17.45 8.86
CA GLY A 64 8.50 -17.66 9.13
C GLY A 64 9.37 -17.72 7.87
N GLU A 65 8.76 -17.95 6.72
CA GLU A 65 9.46 -18.27 5.47
C GLU A 65 9.56 -17.09 4.50
N VAL A 66 8.80 -16.00 4.74
CA VAL A 66 8.79 -14.81 3.88
C VAL A 66 10.07 -14.00 4.07
N ASP A 67 10.76 -13.68 2.97
CA ASP A 67 11.94 -12.81 2.95
C ASP A 67 11.57 -11.34 2.67
N ALA A 68 10.59 -11.12 1.80
CA ALA A 68 10.12 -9.78 1.44
C ALA A 68 8.62 -9.78 1.09
N ILE A 69 8.00 -8.59 1.14
CA ILE A 69 6.58 -8.39 0.82
C ILE A 69 6.47 -7.20 -0.14
N LEU A 70 5.81 -7.41 -1.28
CA LEU A 70 5.45 -6.37 -2.23
C LEU A 70 3.97 -6.06 -2.08
N VAL A 71 3.63 -4.77 -1.99
CA VAL A 71 2.25 -4.29 -1.91
C VAL A 71 1.95 -3.44 -3.14
N PHE A 72 1.05 -3.94 -3.99
CA PHE A 72 0.61 -3.27 -5.20
C PHE A 72 -0.89 -3.01 -5.13
N MET A 73 -1.28 -1.85 -4.63
CA MET A 73 -2.67 -1.50 -4.27
C MET A 73 -2.91 -0.01 -4.47
N GLY A 74 -4.16 0.36 -4.80
CA GLY A 74 -4.59 1.76 -4.87
C GLY A 74 -5.45 2.09 -6.08
N THR A 75 -5.36 1.33 -7.17
CA THR A 75 -6.19 1.53 -8.36
C THR A 75 -7.68 1.51 -8.04
N ASN A 76 -8.13 0.57 -7.20
CA ASN A 76 -9.53 0.47 -6.82
C ASN A 76 -9.95 1.52 -5.78
N ASP A 77 -9.03 2.03 -4.96
CA ASP A 77 -9.30 3.19 -4.10
C ASP A 77 -9.61 4.43 -4.95
N TYR A 78 -8.81 4.68 -5.99
CA TYR A 78 -9.09 5.75 -6.97
C TYR A 78 -10.44 5.53 -7.68
N ASN A 79 -10.70 4.33 -8.22
CA ASN A 79 -11.93 4.00 -8.93
C ASN A 79 -13.18 4.15 -8.05
N SER A 80 -13.07 3.85 -6.77
CA SER A 80 -14.15 3.96 -5.79
C SER A 80 -14.24 5.34 -5.15
N SER A 81 -13.44 6.31 -5.63
CA SER A 81 -13.45 7.69 -5.15
C SER A 81 -13.21 7.80 -3.64
N VAL A 82 -12.27 7.00 -3.11
CA VAL A 82 -11.88 7.08 -1.70
C VAL A 82 -11.13 8.40 -1.48
N PRO A 83 -11.59 9.29 -0.60
CA PRO A 83 -10.92 10.57 -0.37
C PRO A 83 -9.47 10.38 0.11
N ILE A 84 -8.56 11.25 -0.33
CA ILE A 84 -7.14 11.15 0.02
C ILE A 84 -6.93 11.26 1.54
N GLY A 85 -7.55 12.24 2.21
CA GLY A 85 -7.43 12.49 3.65
C GLY A 85 -6.06 13.02 4.08
N GLU A 86 -5.80 12.98 5.39
CA GLU A 86 -4.57 13.46 6.01
C GLU A 86 -3.73 12.32 6.56
N TRP A 87 -2.40 12.51 6.61
CA TRP A 87 -1.48 11.54 7.22
C TRP A 87 -1.52 11.56 8.74
N PHE A 88 -1.65 12.77 9.32
CA PHE A 88 -1.51 13.00 10.74
C PHE A 88 -2.54 13.99 11.24
N THR A 89 -2.94 13.83 12.50
CA THR A 89 -3.47 14.94 13.32
C THR A 89 -2.31 15.56 14.10
N GLU A 90 -2.44 16.86 14.44
CA GLU A 90 -1.47 17.58 15.26
C GLU A 90 -2.17 18.12 16.52
N GLN A 91 -1.55 17.90 17.68
CA GLN A 91 -2.01 18.41 18.97
C GLN A 91 -0.83 19.00 19.75
N GLU A 92 -1.07 20.06 20.51
CA GLU A 92 -0.06 20.57 21.45
C GLU A 92 0.00 19.71 22.70
N GLU A 93 1.21 19.26 23.04
CA GLU A 93 1.47 18.47 24.25
C GLU A 93 2.68 19.04 25.01
N GLN A 94 2.69 18.80 26.31
CA GLN A 94 3.87 19.08 27.15
C GLN A 94 4.86 17.92 27.00
N VAL A 95 6.09 18.26 26.65
CA VAL A 95 7.18 17.26 26.51
C VAL A 95 8.42 17.74 27.24
N LEU A 96 9.11 16.79 27.89
CA LEU A 96 10.38 17.07 28.56
C LEU A 96 11.47 17.30 27.50
N SER A 97 12.18 18.43 27.63
CA SER A 97 13.26 18.80 26.70
C SER A 97 14.45 19.37 27.45
N ALA A 98 15.64 19.11 26.92
CA ALA A 98 16.90 19.72 27.38
C ALA A 98 17.86 19.82 26.19
N HIS A 99 18.52 20.98 26.05
CA HIS A 99 19.62 21.17 25.11
C HIS A 99 20.62 22.18 25.69
N GLY A 100 21.68 21.66 26.29
CA GLY A 100 22.68 22.50 27.00
C GLY A 100 22.18 23.19 28.29
N GLU A 101 20.97 22.91 28.71
CA GLU A 101 20.30 23.47 29.89
C GLU A 101 19.68 22.38 30.75
N MET A 102 19.16 22.75 31.96
CA MET A 102 18.41 21.82 32.78
C MET A 102 17.11 21.39 32.06
N LYS A 103 16.69 20.16 32.28
CA LYS A 103 15.44 19.60 31.77
C LYS A 103 14.25 20.48 32.18
N LYS A 104 13.41 20.83 31.21
CA LYS A 104 12.18 21.59 31.42
C LYS A 104 11.05 21.06 30.57
N MET A 105 9.81 21.27 31.02
CA MET A 105 8.64 21.00 30.21
C MET A 105 8.45 22.12 29.20
N VAL A 106 8.23 21.75 27.96
CA VAL A 106 7.96 22.70 26.85
C VAL A 106 6.75 22.23 26.05
N THR A 107 5.99 23.18 25.52
CA THR A 107 4.88 22.88 24.61
C THR A 107 5.41 22.63 23.20
N ARG A 108 5.01 21.53 22.59
CA ARG A 108 5.33 21.17 21.19
C ARG A 108 4.13 20.55 20.52
N LYS A 109 4.02 20.72 19.20
CA LYS A 109 3.07 19.96 18.39
C LYS A 109 3.55 18.53 18.26
N LYS A 110 2.66 17.61 18.57
CA LYS A 110 2.83 16.17 18.39
C LYS A 110 1.97 15.72 17.22
N ARG A 111 2.56 14.93 16.33
CA ARG A 111 1.84 14.26 15.24
C ARG A 111 1.41 12.87 15.66
N THR A 112 0.15 12.54 15.33
CA THR A 112 -0.40 11.19 15.51
C THR A 112 -0.94 10.71 14.16
N PRO A 113 -0.55 9.51 13.67
CA PRO A 113 -1.08 8.99 12.41
C PRO A 113 -2.60 8.88 12.43
N VAL A 114 -3.24 9.30 11.35
CA VAL A 114 -4.69 9.10 11.16
C VAL A 114 -4.93 7.64 10.82
N MET A 115 -5.70 6.95 11.67
CA MET A 115 -6.01 5.51 11.55
C MET A 115 -7.50 5.36 11.26
N THR A 116 -7.92 5.60 10.00
CA THR A 116 -9.31 5.47 9.57
C THR A 116 -9.41 4.70 8.25
N GLN A 117 -10.53 3.99 8.07
CA GLN A 117 -10.84 3.32 6.81
C GLN A 117 -11.53 4.24 5.79
N ASP A 118 -11.88 5.46 6.19
CA ASP A 118 -12.67 6.40 5.37
C ASP A 118 -11.82 7.15 4.35
N THR A 119 -10.50 7.17 4.52
CA THR A 119 -9.57 7.90 3.66
C THR A 119 -8.40 7.04 3.21
N TYR A 120 -7.87 7.34 2.02
CA TYR A 120 -6.78 6.58 1.41
C TYR A 120 -5.52 6.57 2.28
N ARG A 121 -5.07 7.73 2.77
CA ARG A 121 -3.91 7.86 3.67
C ARG A 121 -4.16 7.14 5.01
N GLY A 122 -5.38 7.21 5.53
CA GLY A 122 -5.76 6.47 6.74
C GLY A 122 -5.66 4.96 6.57
N ARG A 123 -6.17 4.43 5.46
CA ARG A 123 -6.06 3.00 5.09
C ARG A 123 -4.61 2.56 4.94
N ILE A 124 -3.77 3.37 4.29
CA ILE A 124 -2.33 3.12 4.14
C ILE A 124 -1.66 3.05 5.50
N ASN A 125 -1.93 4.01 6.41
CA ASN A 125 -1.40 3.99 7.77
C ASN A 125 -1.77 2.70 8.51
N ILE A 126 -3.03 2.26 8.44
CA ILE A 126 -3.49 0.99 9.03
C ILE A 126 -2.75 -0.20 8.40
N GLY A 127 -2.73 -0.28 7.07
CA GLY A 127 -2.12 -1.37 6.33
C GLY A 127 -0.63 -1.54 6.64
N ILE A 128 0.14 -0.44 6.60
CA ILE A 128 1.58 -0.46 6.89
C ILE A 128 1.84 -0.77 8.37
N THR A 129 1.06 -0.22 9.29
CA THR A 129 1.17 -0.55 10.72
C THR A 129 0.99 -2.05 10.95
N GLN A 130 -0.02 -2.67 10.32
CA GLN A 130 -0.26 -4.10 10.44
C GLN A 130 0.86 -4.93 9.81
N LEU A 131 1.34 -4.54 8.62
CA LEU A 131 2.47 -5.19 7.96
C LEU A 131 3.73 -5.17 8.84
N LYS A 132 4.12 -4.02 9.37
CA LYS A 132 5.29 -3.90 10.25
C LYS A 132 5.13 -4.67 11.56
N LYS A 133 3.90 -4.76 12.09
CA LYS A 133 3.60 -5.58 13.28
C LYS A 133 3.77 -7.07 13.01
N LEU A 134 3.26 -7.55 11.87
CA LEU A 134 3.30 -8.97 11.51
C LEU A 134 4.67 -9.42 10.99
N PHE A 135 5.43 -8.51 10.36
CA PHE A 135 6.69 -8.78 9.67
C PHE A 135 7.76 -7.73 10.03
N PRO A 136 8.14 -7.60 11.32
CA PRO A 136 8.98 -6.51 11.80
C PRO A 136 10.41 -6.54 11.23
N ASP A 137 10.89 -7.70 10.82
CA ASP A 137 12.24 -7.96 10.31
C ASP A 137 12.29 -8.21 8.79
N LYS A 138 11.16 -8.04 8.08
CA LYS A 138 11.07 -8.32 6.64
C LYS A 138 11.07 -7.04 5.82
N GLN A 139 11.65 -7.14 4.63
CA GLN A 139 11.61 -6.05 3.66
C GLN A 139 10.18 -5.90 3.13
N ILE A 140 9.62 -4.71 3.27
CA ILE A 140 8.37 -4.31 2.62
C ILE A 140 8.73 -3.38 1.46
N VAL A 141 8.05 -3.50 0.32
CA VAL A 141 8.20 -2.63 -0.86
C VAL A 141 6.80 -2.22 -1.31
N LEU A 142 6.58 -0.94 -1.50
CA LEU A 142 5.35 -0.41 -2.08
C LEU A 142 5.52 -0.20 -3.58
N LEU A 143 4.45 -0.43 -4.34
CA LEU A 143 4.38 -0.13 -5.76
C LEU A 143 3.30 0.92 -5.97
N THR A 144 3.61 1.96 -6.77
CA THR A 144 2.61 3.00 -7.09
C THR A 144 1.52 2.43 -8.00
N PRO A 145 0.27 2.94 -7.91
CA PRO A 145 -0.74 2.65 -8.93
C PRO A 145 -0.23 2.99 -10.33
N LEU A 146 -0.61 2.18 -11.33
CA LEU A 146 -0.22 2.41 -12.72
C LEU A 146 -1.03 3.56 -13.33
N HIS A 147 -0.37 4.37 -14.14
CA HIS A 147 -1.04 5.24 -15.09
C HIS A 147 -1.83 4.41 -16.11
N ARG A 148 -2.97 4.92 -16.57
CA ARG A 148 -3.87 4.11 -17.41
C ARG A 148 -4.63 4.91 -18.45
N SER A 149 -5.02 4.22 -19.51
CA SER A 149 -6.02 4.68 -20.48
C SER A 149 -7.42 4.15 -20.12
N LEU A 150 -8.41 4.45 -20.96
CA LEU A 150 -9.77 3.90 -20.83
C LEU A 150 -9.74 2.37 -20.74
N ALA A 151 -10.41 1.83 -19.74
CA ALA A 151 -10.62 0.40 -19.61
C ALA A 151 -12.12 0.08 -19.63
N ASN A 152 -12.52 -0.87 -20.48
CA ASN A 152 -13.90 -1.31 -20.63
C ASN A 152 -13.97 -2.83 -20.43
N PHE A 153 -14.54 -3.24 -19.32
CA PHE A 153 -14.72 -4.64 -18.92
C PHE A 153 -16.21 -5.07 -19.03
N GLY A 154 -17.03 -4.36 -19.84
CA GLY A 154 -18.46 -4.56 -20.01
C GLY A 154 -19.31 -3.49 -19.32
N ASP A 155 -20.64 -3.58 -19.49
CA ASP A 155 -21.62 -2.53 -19.14
C ASP A 155 -21.57 -2.06 -17.67
N LYS A 156 -21.07 -2.88 -16.77
CA LYS A 156 -21.02 -2.58 -15.34
C LYS A 156 -19.63 -2.18 -14.85
N ASN A 157 -18.62 -2.14 -15.70
CA ASN A 157 -17.25 -1.82 -15.32
C ASN A 157 -16.53 -1.11 -16.47
N VAL A 158 -16.82 0.18 -16.59
CA VAL A 158 -16.13 1.11 -17.50
C VAL A 158 -15.37 2.10 -16.64
N GLN A 159 -14.06 2.17 -16.85
CA GLN A 159 -13.17 3.03 -16.09
C GLN A 159 -12.57 4.07 -17.03
N PRO A 160 -12.88 5.37 -16.84
CA PRO A 160 -12.31 6.46 -17.63
C PRO A 160 -10.77 6.44 -17.58
N ASP A 161 -10.15 7.06 -18.58
CA ASP A 161 -8.71 7.29 -18.53
C ASP A 161 -8.33 8.30 -17.43
N GLU A 162 -7.04 8.39 -17.14
CA GLU A 162 -6.51 9.19 -16.03
C GLU A 162 -6.64 10.70 -16.19
N SER A 163 -7.05 11.21 -17.38
CA SER A 163 -7.31 12.63 -17.60
C SER A 163 -8.59 13.13 -16.91
N TYR A 164 -9.43 12.20 -16.44
CA TYR A 164 -10.65 12.51 -15.70
C TYR A 164 -10.46 12.37 -14.21
N GLN A 165 -11.01 13.35 -13.46
CA GLN A 165 -11.14 13.24 -12.01
C GLN A 165 -12.12 12.11 -11.64
N ASN A 166 -11.88 11.47 -10.50
CA ASN A 166 -12.83 10.53 -9.92
C ASN A 166 -13.99 11.26 -9.21
N GLY A 167 -14.90 10.52 -8.58
CA GLY A 167 -16.09 11.07 -7.93
C GLY A 167 -15.83 11.97 -6.71
N CYS A 168 -14.62 11.95 -6.13
CA CYS A 168 -14.23 12.89 -5.08
C CYS A 168 -13.36 14.05 -5.58
N GLY A 169 -13.20 14.19 -6.90
CA GLY A 169 -12.50 15.32 -7.51
C GLY A 169 -10.98 15.16 -7.62
N GLU A 170 -10.45 13.95 -7.46
CA GLU A 170 -9.03 13.66 -7.50
C GLU A 170 -8.61 12.97 -8.79
N TYR A 171 -7.41 13.29 -9.28
CA TYR A 171 -6.73 12.53 -10.32
C TYR A 171 -5.97 11.34 -9.72
N ILE A 172 -5.62 10.35 -10.54
CA ILE A 172 -4.83 9.19 -10.09
C ILE A 172 -3.47 9.60 -9.50
N ASP A 173 -2.91 10.71 -9.98
CA ASP A 173 -1.66 11.30 -9.47
C ASP A 173 -1.67 11.53 -7.95
N ALA A 174 -2.80 11.90 -7.36
CA ALA A 174 -2.92 12.08 -5.91
C ALA A 174 -2.74 10.75 -5.16
N TYR A 175 -3.21 9.64 -5.73
CA TYR A 175 -3.04 8.30 -5.16
C TYR A 175 -1.61 7.78 -5.36
N VAL A 176 -1.00 8.02 -6.52
CA VAL A 176 0.42 7.75 -6.77
C VAL A 176 1.28 8.51 -5.77
N GLN A 177 1.05 9.82 -5.62
CA GLN A 177 1.80 10.67 -4.71
C GLN A 177 1.65 10.22 -3.25
N ALA A 178 0.48 9.79 -2.82
CA ALA A 178 0.27 9.27 -1.46
C ALA A 178 1.12 8.00 -1.19
N ILE A 179 1.30 7.10 -2.15
CA ILE A 179 2.19 5.94 -1.98
C ILE A 179 3.66 6.39 -1.85
N LYS A 180 4.11 7.37 -2.64
CA LYS A 180 5.46 7.94 -2.54
C LYS A 180 5.70 8.60 -1.18
N GLU A 181 4.72 9.36 -0.69
CA GLU A 181 4.74 9.96 0.65
C GLU A 181 4.79 8.89 1.75
N ALA A 182 3.99 7.81 1.61
CA ALA A 182 4.01 6.70 2.55
C ALA A 182 5.41 6.07 2.67
N GLY A 183 6.11 5.90 1.54
CA GLY A 183 7.49 5.43 1.53
C GLY A 183 8.39 6.27 2.41
N ASN A 184 8.32 7.59 2.28
CA ASN A 184 9.10 8.53 3.09
C ASN A 184 8.70 8.51 4.58
N ILE A 185 7.39 8.55 4.86
CA ILE A 185 6.86 8.59 6.23
C ILE A 185 7.21 7.33 7.03
N TRP A 186 7.09 6.17 6.38
CA TRP A 186 7.24 4.87 7.02
C TRP A 186 8.63 4.24 6.82
N GLY A 187 9.54 4.89 6.07
CA GLY A 187 10.87 4.37 5.74
C GLY A 187 10.79 3.07 4.94
N ILE A 188 9.94 3.03 3.92
CA ILE A 188 9.70 1.87 3.05
C ILE A 188 10.09 2.23 1.62
N PRO A 189 10.89 1.38 0.92
CA PRO A 189 11.17 1.56 -0.50
C PRO A 189 9.89 1.58 -1.35
N VAL A 190 9.87 2.46 -2.36
CA VAL A 190 8.78 2.56 -3.33
C VAL A 190 9.33 2.32 -4.72
N ILE A 191 8.65 1.48 -5.50
CA ILE A 191 8.84 1.36 -6.94
C ILE A 191 7.78 2.24 -7.60
N ASP A 192 8.23 3.27 -8.30
CA ASP A 192 7.42 4.25 -9.01
C ASP A 192 7.30 3.83 -10.48
N PHE A 193 6.09 3.61 -10.96
CA PHE A 193 5.82 3.17 -12.33
C PHE A 193 5.42 4.33 -13.24
#